data_cfa8105a6ea326baaa1cc5af4f26892e
#
_entry.id   cfa8105a6ea326baaa1cc5af4f26892e
#
_cell.length_a   1.000
_cell.length_b   1.000
_cell.length_c   1.000
_cell.angle_alpha   90.00
_cell.angle_beta   90.00
_cell.angle_gamma   90.00
#
_symmetry.space_group_name_H-M   'P 1'
#
loop_
_entity.id
_entity.type
_entity.pdbx_description
1 polymer ?
#
loop_
_entity_poly.entity_id
_entity_poly.type
_entity_poly.pdbx_seq_one_letter_code
_entity_poly.pdbx_strand_id
1 'polypeptide(L)'
;MLFLLAVLIFWFFGRNLDWQEVSSSLRKANGWYLALAAFVICIGYLLRAIRWQVLLEPITPSSLKELFATTTVGFAAIFLIGRAGEIVRPMWLPMRDPRVRPSAALVTLGLERIFDLAALACFFAVNLLWFTPPVGREDEFDKVTIVGILMLVAVFVGFAVLIVYQRKSPKVIAWFARKTDKKIIPKRIRKIFLSLLKQLSSALAILQDWRETLLVSFWSFTLWLAISVPTYLVLIAFNLDISVSDSLFIMGFAVVSSVVPTPGGAAGAFHTATAASILFLRQNMRVEDAAAIAIAMHLVYFAPAIVFGLYYFAHGDISIQRFRSLLSSEHAVEEIESDSPNTESKVQGPRSKVEG
;
A
#
# COMPACT_ATOMS: atom_id res chain seq x y z
N MET A 1 -8.91 -20.21 6.50
CA MET A 1 -7.54 -20.55 6.05
C MET A 1 -6.51 -19.51 6.51
N LEU A 2 -6.63 -18.24 6.14
CA LEU A 2 -5.66 -17.18 6.53
C LEU A 2 -5.52 -16.98 8.05
N PHE A 3 -6.61 -17.06 8.80
CA PHE A 3 -6.58 -16.97 10.26
C PHE A 3 -5.80 -18.13 10.90
N LEU A 4 -6.00 -19.36 10.43
CA LEU A 4 -5.22 -20.52 10.87
C LEU A 4 -3.74 -20.38 10.55
N LEU A 5 -3.40 -19.88 9.37
CA LEU A 5 -2.02 -19.61 8.99
C LEU A 5 -1.38 -18.58 9.94
N ALA A 6 -2.09 -17.50 10.27
CA ALA A 6 -1.61 -16.49 11.21
C ALA A 6 -1.39 -17.05 12.60
N VAL A 7 -2.35 -17.84 13.10
CA VAL A 7 -2.23 -18.51 14.41
C VAL A 7 -1.03 -19.45 14.41
N LEU A 8 -0.81 -20.20 13.32
CA LEU A 8 0.34 -21.10 13.19
C LEU A 8 1.66 -20.33 13.16
N ILE A 9 1.76 -19.23 12.38
CA ILE A 9 2.97 -18.41 12.33
C ILE A 9 3.24 -17.75 13.66
N PHE A 10 2.21 -17.19 14.31
CA PHE A 10 2.34 -16.56 15.63
C PHE A 10 2.71 -17.59 16.71
N TRP A 11 2.10 -18.78 16.67
CA TRP A 11 2.43 -19.88 17.59
C TRP A 11 3.87 -20.38 17.33
N PHE A 12 4.25 -20.56 16.07
CA PHE A 12 5.61 -21.00 15.72
C PHE A 12 6.66 -19.98 16.15
N PHE A 13 6.40 -18.69 15.95
CA PHE A 13 7.28 -17.61 16.39
C PHE A 13 7.36 -17.53 17.92
N GLY A 14 6.22 -17.64 18.60
CA GLY A 14 6.10 -17.36 20.03
C GLY A 14 6.38 -18.55 20.97
N ARG A 15 6.26 -19.80 20.48
CA ARG A 15 6.32 -21.00 21.34
C ARG A 15 7.68 -21.26 22.01
N ASN A 16 8.76 -20.78 21.39
CA ASN A 16 10.13 -20.98 21.86
C ASN A 16 10.71 -19.72 22.54
N LEU A 17 9.90 -18.65 22.69
CA LEU A 17 10.33 -17.41 23.33
C LEU A 17 10.04 -17.44 24.83
N ASP A 18 11.01 -17.00 25.61
CA ASP A 18 10.76 -16.63 27.00
C ASP A 18 10.10 -15.24 27.06
N TRP A 19 8.79 -15.24 27.28
CA TRP A 19 7.99 -14.01 27.32
C TRP A 19 8.33 -13.11 28.51
N GLN A 20 8.93 -13.64 29.58
CA GLN A 20 9.40 -12.82 30.69
C GLN A 20 10.64 -12.02 30.24
N GLU A 21 11.56 -12.67 29.53
CA GLU A 21 12.72 -11.98 28.97
C GLU A 21 12.34 -10.96 27.90
N VAL A 22 11.41 -11.30 26.98
CA VAL A 22 10.86 -10.33 25.99
C VAL A 22 10.27 -9.11 26.71
N SER A 23 9.46 -9.32 27.75
CA SER A 23 8.87 -8.22 28.54
C SER A 23 9.94 -7.40 29.26
N SER A 24 10.96 -8.06 29.81
CA SER A 24 12.11 -7.39 30.44
C SER A 24 12.85 -6.48 29.44
N SER A 25 13.10 -6.98 28.23
CA SER A 25 13.77 -6.21 27.16
C SER A 25 12.93 -5.01 26.72
N LEU A 26 11.62 -5.18 26.56
CA LEU A 26 10.70 -4.08 26.24
C LEU A 26 10.71 -2.98 27.31
N ARG A 27 10.77 -3.35 28.59
CA ARG A 27 10.81 -2.37 29.70
C ARG A 27 12.10 -1.58 29.78
N LYS A 28 13.20 -2.12 29.26
CA LYS A 28 14.51 -1.44 29.22
C LYS A 28 14.63 -0.46 28.06
N ALA A 29 13.74 -0.54 27.07
CA ALA A 29 13.76 0.34 25.93
C ALA A 29 13.54 1.80 26.33
N ASN A 30 14.27 2.70 25.69
CA ASN A 30 14.11 4.12 25.91
C ASN A 30 12.79 4.63 25.33
N GLY A 31 11.83 4.92 26.21
CA GLY A 31 10.48 5.36 25.83
C GLY A 31 10.45 6.66 25.03
N TRP A 32 11.45 7.56 25.20
CA TRP A 32 11.52 8.81 24.43
C TRP A 32 11.76 8.53 22.92
N TYR A 33 12.68 7.66 22.59
CA TYR A 33 12.91 7.29 21.18
C TYR A 33 11.71 6.55 20.59
N LEU A 34 11.00 5.70 21.36
CA LEU A 34 9.77 5.05 20.90
C LEU A 34 8.65 6.08 20.65
N ALA A 35 8.50 7.07 21.54
CA ALA A 35 7.52 8.14 21.37
C ALA A 35 7.85 9.02 20.14
N LEU A 36 9.13 9.36 19.95
CA LEU A 36 9.59 10.11 18.77
C LEU A 36 9.35 9.31 17.49
N ALA A 37 9.63 8.00 17.50
CA ALA A 37 9.36 7.12 16.38
C ALA A 37 7.86 7.08 16.03
N ALA A 38 6.97 6.96 17.02
CA ALA A 38 5.53 7.01 16.83
C ALA A 38 5.06 8.37 16.28
N PHE A 39 5.65 9.47 16.75
CA PHE A 39 5.35 10.79 16.22
C PHE A 39 5.75 10.93 14.75
N VAL A 40 6.92 10.43 14.35
CA VAL A 40 7.34 10.43 12.93
C VAL A 40 6.42 9.55 12.09
N ILE A 41 5.91 8.44 12.62
CA ILE A 41 4.89 7.63 11.93
C ILE A 41 3.58 8.39 11.74
N CYS A 42 3.16 9.27 12.68
CA CYS A 42 2.01 10.16 12.46
C CYS A 42 2.22 11.06 11.24
N ILE A 43 3.43 11.64 11.11
CA ILE A 43 3.82 12.40 9.91
C ILE A 43 3.76 11.49 8.66
N GLY A 44 4.23 10.25 8.76
CA GLY A 44 4.15 9.26 7.69
C GLY A 44 2.71 9.03 7.20
N TYR A 45 1.72 8.95 8.10
CA TYR A 45 0.30 8.85 7.71
C TYR A 45 -0.22 10.12 7.03
N LEU A 46 0.23 11.29 7.45
CA LEU A 46 -0.10 12.55 6.78
C LEU A 46 0.50 12.59 5.36
N LEU A 47 1.77 12.22 5.22
CA LEU A 47 2.43 12.12 3.91
C LEU A 47 1.73 11.13 2.96
N ARG A 48 1.25 10.00 3.47
CA ARG A 48 0.42 9.06 2.69
C ARG A 48 -0.87 9.71 2.19
N ALA A 49 -1.55 10.50 3.04
CA ALA A 49 -2.76 11.20 2.65
C ALA A 49 -2.49 12.29 1.59
N ILE A 50 -1.41 13.06 1.73
CA ILE A 50 -0.98 14.07 0.76
C ILE A 50 -0.65 13.40 -0.59
N ARG A 51 0.15 12.33 -0.58
CA ARG A 51 0.47 11.60 -1.81
C ARG A 51 -0.78 11.03 -2.47
N TRP A 52 -1.70 10.49 -1.68
CA TRP A 52 -2.97 9.96 -2.22
C TRP A 52 -3.84 11.07 -2.82
N GLN A 53 -3.82 12.28 -2.24
CA GLN A 53 -4.48 13.45 -2.80
C GLN A 53 -3.97 13.75 -4.21
N VAL A 54 -2.65 13.81 -4.40
CA VAL A 54 -2.03 14.04 -5.71
C VAL A 54 -2.42 12.93 -6.71
N LEU A 55 -2.40 11.66 -6.29
CA LEU A 55 -2.78 10.54 -7.16
C LEU A 55 -4.27 10.53 -7.54
N LEU A 56 -5.14 11.06 -6.67
CA LEU A 56 -6.58 11.07 -6.89
C LEU A 56 -7.06 12.31 -7.67
N GLU A 57 -6.32 13.42 -7.60
CA GLU A 57 -6.68 14.72 -8.18
C GLU A 57 -7.05 14.65 -9.67
N PRO A 58 -6.33 13.91 -10.55
CA PRO A 58 -6.68 13.80 -11.98
C PRO A 58 -8.03 13.10 -12.23
N ILE A 59 -8.56 12.38 -11.26
CA ILE A 59 -9.82 11.64 -11.37
C ILE A 59 -10.95 12.40 -10.65
N THR A 60 -10.74 12.69 -9.37
CA THR A 60 -11.71 13.38 -8.51
C THR A 60 -10.98 14.00 -7.33
N PRO A 61 -10.90 15.33 -7.21
CA PRO A 61 -10.26 15.97 -6.06
C PRO A 61 -11.02 15.67 -4.76
N SER A 62 -10.30 15.31 -3.72
CA SER A 62 -10.84 15.08 -2.37
C SER A 62 -10.03 15.82 -1.31
N SER A 63 -10.65 16.11 -0.17
CA SER A 63 -9.99 16.87 0.88
C SER A 63 -8.94 16.04 1.62
N LEU A 64 -7.84 16.66 2.03
CA LEU A 64 -6.79 16.00 2.79
C LEU A 64 -7.30 15.37 4.09
N LYS A 65 -8.29 16.01 4.76
CA LYS A 65 -8.91 15.49 5.98
C LYS A 65 -9.58 14.14 5.74
N GLU A 66 -10.36 14.00 4.64
CA GLU A 66 -11.05 12.76 4.32
C GLU A 66 -10.06 11.65 3.92
N LEU A 67 -9.01 12.01 3.19
CA LEU A 67 -7.96 11.07 2.81
C LEU A 67 -7.14 10.60 4.01
N PHE A 68 -6.82 11.50 4.96
CA PHE A 68 -6.14 11.14 6.21
C PHE A 68 -7.00 10.22 7.08
N ALA A 69 -8.27 10.58 7.29
CA ALA A 69 -9.22 9.75 8.02
C ALA A 69 -9.36 8.36 7.39
N THR A 70 -9.54 8.30 6.07
CA THR A 70 -9.66 7.03 5.34
C THR A 70 -8.37 6.21 5.41
N THR A 71 -7.21 6.85 5.32
CA THR A 71 -5.91 6.18 5.41
C THR A 71 -5.73 5.55 6.80
N THR A 72 -5.98 6.29 7.87
CA THR A 72 -5.80 5.78 9.24
C THR A 72 -6.81 4.68 9.59
N VAL A 73 -8.08 4.81 9.17
CA VAL A 73 -9.09 3.74 9.31
C VAL A 73 -8.67 2.49 8.53
N GLY A 74 -8.16 2.65 7.32
CA GLY A 74 -7.69 1.53 6.51
C GLY A 74 -6.51 0.79 7.13
N PHE A 75 -5.51 1.52 7.65
CA PHE A 75 -4.37 0.89 8.32
C PHE A 75 -4.75 0.27 9.67
N ALA A 76 -5.69 0.86 10.42
CA ALA A 76 -6.28 0.20 11.60
C ALA A 76 -6.99 -1.11 11.22
N ALA A 77 -7.73 -1.12 10.12
CA ALA A 77 -8.35 -2.34 9.60
C ALA A 77 -7.31 -3.39 9.16
N ILE A 78 -6.20 -2.97 8.52
CA ILE A 78 -5.10 -3.89 8.18
C ILE A 78 -4.52 -4.50 9.45
N PHE A 79 -4.34 -3.74 10.51
CA PHE A 79 -3.88 -4.27 11.79
C PHE A 79 -4.86 -5.31 12.35
N LEU A 80 -6.17 -5.05 12.31
CA LEU A 80 -7.17 -5.93 12.92
C LEU A 80 -7.44 -7.20 12.10
N ILE A 81 -7.59 -7.06 10.78
CA ILE A 81 -8.04 -8.15 9.89
C ILE A 81 -7.01 -8.51 8.80
N GLY A 82 -5.80 -7.99 8.89
CA GLY A 82 -4.71 -8.24 7.95
C GLY A 82 -4.95 -7.58 6.59
N ARG A 83 -4.39 -8.16 5.54
CA ARG A 83 -4.46 -7.63 4.17
C ARG A 83 -5.89 -7.43 3.64
N ALA A 84 -6.88 -8.16 4.15
CA ALA A 84 -8.28 -7.90 3.83
C ALA A 84 -8.71 -6.47 4.19
N GLY A 85 -8.06 -5.84 5.17
CA GLY A 85 -8.29 -4.44 5.55
C GLY A 85 -7.92 -3.42 4.45
N GLU A 86 -7.12 -3.78 3.46
CA GLU A 86 -6.81 -2.89 2.34
C GLU A 86 -8.06 -2.51 1.53
N ILE A 87 -9.07 -3.38 1.49
CA ILE A 87 -10.36 -3.11 0.83
C ILE A 87 -11.14 -1.99 1.55
N VAL A 88 -10.86 -1.76 2.83
CA VAL A 88 -11.56 -0.73 3.61
C VAL A 88 -11.32 0.66 3.03
N ARG A 89 -10.09 0.99 2.59
CA ARG A 89 -9.80 2.33 2.04
C ARG A 89 -10.66 2.68 0.82
N PRO A 90 -10.73 1.86 -0.25
CA PRO A 90 -11.53 2.17 -1.43
C PRO A 90 -13.04 2.13 -1.19
N MET A 91 -13.48 1.46 -0.13
CA MET A 91 -14.89 1.45 0.26
C MET A 91 -15.25 2.59 1.22
N TRP A 92 -14.33 2.98 2.10
CA TRP A 92 -14.57 4.02 3.11
C TRP A 92 -14.55 5.42 2.53
N LEU A 93 -13.64 5.74 1.62
CA LEU A 93 -13.54 7.06 1.02
C LEU A 93 -14.81 7.50 0.30
N PRO A 94 -15.47 6.69 -0.54
CA PRO A 94 -16.76 7.07 -1.16
C PRO A 94 -17.89 7.30 -0.17
N MET A 95 -17.84 6.68 1.01
CA MET A 95 -18.83 6.93 2.06
C MET A 95 -18.66 8.30 2.70
N ARG A 96 -17.43 8.81 2.73
CA ARG A 96 -17.11 10.15 3.27
C ARG A 96 -17.15 11.24 2.19
N ASP A 97 -16.71 10.93 0.98
CA ASP A 97 -16.77 11.83 -0.17
C ASP A 97 -17.49 11.14 -1.33
N PRO A 98 -18.82 11.38 -1.48
CA PRO A 98 -19.63 10.73 -2.51
C PRO A 98 -19.24 11.06 -3.96
N ARG A 99 -18.35 12.04 -4.17
CA ARG A 99 -17.81 12.36 -5.50
C ARG A 99 -16.80 11.31 -5.97
N VAL A 100 -16.19 10.59 -5.03
CA VAL A 100 -15.16 9.58 -5.31
C VAL A 100 -15.83 8.23 -5.53
N ARG A 101 -15.57 7.60 -6.67
CA ARG A 101 -16.05 6.24 -6.96
C ARG A 101 -15.11 5.19 -6.29
N PRO A 102 -15.64 4.06 -5.77
CA PRO A 102 -14.84 2.98 -5.21
C PRO A 102 -13.74 2.49 -6.15
N SER A 103 -14.05 2.39 -7.44
CA SER A 103 -13.10 1.97 -8.48
C SER A 103 -11.98 2.99 -8.70
N ALA A 104 -12.24 4.31 -8.58
CA ALA A 104 -11.20 5.35 -8.63
C ALA A 104 -10.25 5.23 -7.44
N ALA A 105 -10.79 5.09 -6.23
CA ALA A 105 -10.00 4.88 -5.03
C ALA A 105 -9.17 3.58 -5.11
N LEU A 106 -9.73 2.48 -5.63
CA LEU A 106 -9.01 1.21 -5.79
C LEU A 106 -7.83 1.34 -6.75
N VAL A 107 -8.03 1.99 -7.90
CA VAL A 107 -6.97 2.17 -8.91
C VAL A 107 -5.85 3.06 -8.39
N THR A 108 -6.18 4.17 -7.72
CA THR A 108 -5.15 5.06 -7.15
C THR A 108 -4.35 4.37 -6.04
N LEU A 109 -4.98 3.49 -5.24
CA LEU A 109 -4.28 2.65 -4.28
C LEU A 109 -3.36 1.63 -4.97
N GLY A 110 -3.77 1.08 -6.12
CA GLY A 110 -2.90 0.24 -6.94
C GLY A 110 -1.65 0.99 -7.41
N LEU A 111 -1.82 2.23 -7.89
CA LEU A 111 -0.69 3.09 -8.26
C LEU A 111 0.19 3.41 -7.04
N GLU A 112 -0.41 3.70 -5.89
CA GLU A 112 0.32 3.90 -4.64
C GLU A 112 1.26 2.73 -4.35
N ARG A 113 0.81 1.47 -4.54
CA ARG A 113 1.64 0.27 -4.35
C ARG A 113 2.82 0.20 -5.32
N ILE A 114 2.62 0.63 -6.57
CA ILE A 114 3.69 0.64 -7.57
C ILE A 114 4.77 1.65 -7.18
N PHE A 115 4.39 2.86 -6.79
CA PHE A 115 5.35 3.86 -6.31
C PHE A 115 6.01 3.45 -4.99
N ASP A 116 5.29 2.76 -4.09
CA ASP A 116 5.87 2.20 -2.86
C ASP A 116 6.95 1.15 -3.18
N LEU A 117 6.65 0.21 -4.07
CA LEU A 117 7.61 -0.81 -4.49
C LEU A 117 8.83 -0.19 -5.17
N ALA A 118 8.63 0.82 -6.00
CA ALA A 118 9.71 1.55 -6.66
C ALA A 118 10.62 2.25 -5.65
N ALA A 119 10.04 3.02 -4.73
CA ALA A 119 10.79 3.72 -3.71
C ALA A 119 11.55 2.72 -2.81
N LEU A 120 10.89 1.66 -2.33
CA LEU A 120 11.50 0.63 -1.50
C LEU A 120 12.65 -0.06 -2.23
N ALA A 121 12.47 -0.46 -3.49
CA ALA A 121 13.52 -1.09 -4.29
C ALA A 121 14.71 -0.15 -4.50
N CYS A 122 14.47 1.15 -4.74
CA CYS A 122 15.53 2.15 -4.84
C CYS A 122 16.28 2.32 -3.50
N PHE A 123 15.56 2.48 -2.38
CA PHE A 123 16.19 2.57 -1.06
C PHE A 123 17.04 1.35 -0.75
N PHE A 124 16.51 0.16 -1.01
CA PHE A 124 17.23 -1.09 -0.76
C PHE A 124 18.44 -1.25 -1.68
N ALA A 125 18.29 -1.02 -3.00
CA ALA A 125 19.39 -1.11 -3.95
C ALA A 125 20.51 -0.10 -3.65
N VAL A 126 20.13 1.15 -3.34
CA VAL A 126 21.11 2.18 -2.93
C VAL A 126 21.82 1.76 -1.64
N ASN A 127 21.09 1.22 -0.67
CA ASN A 127 21.67 0.73 0.57
C ASN A 127 22.70 -0.39 0.34
N LEU A 128 22.42 -1.33 -0.56
CA LEU A 128 23.33 -2.44 -0.87
C LEU A 128 24.69 -1.97 -1.41
N LEU A 129 24.79 -0.77 -1.98
CA LEU A 129 26.07 -0.22 -2.48
C LEU A 129 27.05 0.13 -1.35
N TRP A 130 26.54 0.42 -0.15
CA TRP A 130 27.36 0.81 1.02
C TRP A 130 27.23 -0.16 2.19
N PHE A 131 26.40 -1.18 2.04
CA PHE A 131 26.20 -2.16 3.10
C PHE A 131 27.41 -3.10 3.19
N THR A 132 27.95 -3.25 4.40
CA THR A 132 29.03 -4.18 4.67
C THR A 132 28.46 -5.40 5.39
N PRO A 133 28.47 -6.60 4.77
CA PRO A 133 27.94 -7.79 5.41
C PRO A 133 28.79 -8.17 6.65
N PRO A 134 28.16 -8.80 7.66
CA PRO A 134 28.91 -9.35 8.78
C PRO A 134 29.89 -10.43 8.32
N VAL A 135 31.04 -10.52 9.00
CA VAL A 135 32.08 -11.51 8.70
C VAL A 135 31.50 -12.94 8.72
N GLY A 136 31.74 -13.70 7.66
CA GLY A 136 31.28 -15.08 7.49
C GLY A 136 29.81 -15.20 7.00
N ARG A 137 29.21 -14.10 6.54
CA ARG A 137 27.85 -14.08 5.95
C ARG A 137 27.82 -13.56 4.51
N GLU A 138 28.97 -13.53 3.85
CA GLU A 138 29.14 -13.00 2.50
C GLU A 138 28.25 -13.76 1.50
N ASP A 139 28.25 -15.10 1.54
CA ASP A 139 27.43 -15.95 0.64
C ASP A 139 25.92 -15.74 0.82
N GLU A 140 25.47 -15.48 2.06
CA GLU A 140 24.08 -15.18 2.33
C GLU A 140 23.70 -13.78 1.82
N PHE A 141 24.62 -12.83 1.96
CA PHE A 141 24.45 -11.48 1.46
C PHE A 141 24.40 -11.41 -0.06
N ASP A 142 25.18 -12.21 -0.77
CA ASP A 142 25.15 -12.30 -2.22
C ASP A 142 23.76 -12.70 -2.71
N LYS A 143 23.09 -13.63 -2.03
CA LYS A 143 21.69 -14.02 -2.34
C LYS A 143 20.73 -12.85 -2.12
N VAL A 144 20.90 -12.09 -1.05
CA VAL A 144 20.09 -10.89 -0.78
C VAL A 144 20.30 -9.84 -1.87
N THR A 145 21.53 -9.64 -2.32
CA THR A 145 21.90 -8.71 -3.40
C THR A 145 21.22 -9.11 -4.71
N ILE A 146 21.26 -10.40 -5.08
CA ILE A 146 20.58 -10.91 -6.27
C ILE A 146 19.08 -10.63 -6.20
N VAL A 147 18.43 -10.90 -5.07
CA VAL A 147 17.00 -10.61 -4.88
C VAL A 147 16.73 -9.12 -4.99
N GLY A 148 17.58 -8.26 -4.42
CA GLY A 148 17.46 -6.80 -4.53
C GLY A 148 17.55 -6.31 -5.99
N ILE A 149 18.50 -6.84 -6.76
CA ILE A 149 18.64 -6.53 -8.19
C ILE A 149 17.40 -6.99 -8.98
N LEU A 150 16.92 -8.21 -8.73
CA LEU A 150 15.72 -8.72 -9.37
C LEU A 150 14.48 -7.87 -9.07
N MET A 151 14.32 -7.41 -7.82
CA MET A 151 13.25 -6.47 -7.44
C MET A 151 13.37 -5.15 -8.21
N LEU A 152 14.57 -4.59 -8.32
CA LEU A 152 14.82 -3.35 -9.05
C LEU A 152 14.47 -3.51 -10.54
N VAL A 153 14.92 -4.58 -11.17
CA VAL A 153 14.57 -4.91 -12.56
C VAL A 153 13.06 -5.07 -12.73
N ALA A 154 12.39 -5.77 -11.82
CA ALA A 154 10.94 -5.94 -11.86
C ALA A 154 10.18 -4.60 -11.77
N VAL A 155 10.66 -3.66 -10.96
CA VAL A 155 10.12 -2.29 -10.86
C VAL A 155 10.28 -1.55 -12.19
N PHE A 156 11.47 -1.56 -12.81
CA PHE A 156 11.68 -0.90 -14.10
C PHE A 156 10.82 -1.50 -15.21
N VAL A 157 10.73 -2.83 -15.26
CA VAL A 157 9.84 -3.53 -16.21
C VAL A 157 8.38 -3.16 -15.96
N GLY A 158 7.94 -3.12 -14.69
CA GLY A 158 6.60 -2.71 -14.30
C GLY A 158 6.26 -1.29 -14.78
N PHE A 159 7.14 -0.31 -14.56
CA PHE A 159 6.95 1.06 -15.06
C PHE A 159 6.92 1.11 -16.59
N ALA A 160 7.82 0.40 -17.27
CA ALA A 160 7.81 0.32 -18.74
C ALA A 160 6.47 -0.22 -19.27
N VAL A 161 5.94 -1.28 -18.64
CA VAL A 161 4.63 -1.86 -18.98
C VAL A 161 3.50 -0.85 -18.78
N LEU A 162 3.52 -0.09 -17.67
CA LEU A 162 2.50 0.93 -17.39
C LEU A 162 2.55 2.09 -18.40
N ILE A 163 3.74 2.55 -18.75
CA ILE A 163 3.93 3.60 -19.76
C ILE A 163 3.43 3.12 -21.14
N VAL A 164 3.77 1.89 -21.53
CA VAL A 164 3.29 1.29 -22.79
C VAL A 164 1.76 1.12 -22.77
N TYR A 165 1.21 0.65 -21.63
CA TYR A 165 -0.24 0.56 -21.45
C TYR A 165 -0.89 1.92 -21.60
N GLN A 166 -0.38 2.96 -20.92
CA GLN A 166 -0.92 4.32 -20.98
C GLN A 166 -0.98 4.84 -22.42
N ARG A 167 0.12 4.68 -23.18
CA ARG A 167 0.18 5.11 -24.59
C ARG A 167 -0.76 4.35 -25.51
N LYS A 168 -1.08 3.10 -25.18
CA LYS A 168 -1.91 2.19 -26.00
C LYS A 168 -3.28 1.89 -25.38
N SER A 169 -3.65 2.57 -24.30
CA SER A 169 -4.85 2.25 -23.52
C SER A 169 -6.16 2.23 -24.33
N PRO A 170 -6.43 3.15 -25.30
CA PRO A 170 -7.65 3.07 -26.12
C PRO A 170 -7.68 1.78 -26.95
N LYS A 171 -6.53 1.36 -27.51
CA LYS A 171 -6.44 0.12 -28.31
C LYS A 171 -6.60 -1.12 -27.44
N VAL A 172 -6.00 -1.12 -26.25
CA VAL A 172 -6.08 -2.24 -25.29
C VAL A 172 -7.51 -2.39 -24.78
N ILE A 173 -8.16 -1.30 -24.39
CA ILE A 173 -9.54 -1.29 -23.90
C ILE A 173 -10.49 -1.77 -25.00
N ALA A 174 -10.36 -1.27 -26.23
CA ALA A 174 -11.17 -1.68 -27.37
C ALA A 174 -10.94 -3.15 -27.76
N TRP A 175 -9.70 -3.64 -27.69
CA TRP A 175 -9.34 -5.03 -27.93
C TRP A 175 -10.00 -5.94 -26.88
N PHE A 176 -9.87 -5.58 -25.59
CA PHE A 176 -10.47 -6.32 -24.49
C PHE A 176 -12.01 -6.34 -24.60
N ALA A 177 -12.63 -5.19 -24.89
CA ALA A 177 -14.07 -5.08 -25.09
C ALA A 177 -14.57 -6.02 -26.19
N ARG A 178 -13.86 -6.09 -27.33
CA ARG A 178 -14.20 -6.98 -28.46
C ARG A 178 -13.99 -8.45 -28.13
N LYS A 179 -12.86 -8.79 -27.47
CA LYS A 179 -12.52 -10.19 -27.17
C LYS A 179 -13.43 -10.78 -26.09
N THR A 180 -13.91 -9.97 -25.16
CA THR A 180 -14.79 -10.39 -24.05
C THR A 180 -16.28 -10.33 -24.38
N ASP A 181 -16.64 -9.89 -25.58
CA ASP A 181 -18.04 -9.85 -26.06
C ASP A 181 -18.61 -11.26 -26.36
N LYS A 182 -17.73 -12.25 -26.53
CA LYS A 182 -18.12 -13.65 -26.63
C LYS A 182 -18.63 -14.11 -25.26
N LYS A 183 -19.79 -14.78 -25.20
CA LYS A 183 -20.58 -15.24 -24.03
C LYS A 183 -19.83 -15.96 -22.88
N ILE A 184 -18.48 -15.97 -22.86
CA ILE A 184 -17.64 -16.69 -21.91
C ILE A 184 -17.51 -15.96 -20.56
N ILE A 185 -17.60 -14.62 -20.55
CA ILE A 185 -17.44 -13.82 -19.33
C ILE A 185 -18.79 -13.18 -18.97
N PRO A 186 -19.26 -13.34 -17.72
CA PRO A 186 -20.48 -12.66 -17.25
C PRO A 186 -20.39 -11.15 -17.49
N LYS A 187 -21.46 -10.55 -18.02
CA LYS A 187 -21.52 -9.12 -18.36
C LYS A 187 -21.08 -8.23 -17.20
N ARG A 188 -21.41 -8.59 -15.95
CA ARG A 188 -21.03 -7.87 -14.74
C ARG A 188 -19.52 -7.82 -14.55
N ILE A 189 -18.82 -8.94 -14.65
CA ILE A 189 -17.36 -9.04 -14.50
C ILE A 189 -16.67 -8.26 -15.62
N ARG A 190 -17.17 -8.34 -16.86
CA ARG A 190 -16.67 -7.58 -18.00
C ARG A 190 -16.74 -6.07 -17.76
N LYS A 191 -17.91 -5.55 -17.28
CA LYS A 191 -18.10 -4.14 -16.99
C LYS A 191 -17.14 -3.63 -15.92
N ILE A 192 -17.01 -4.37 -14.81
CA ILE A 192 -16.06 -4.03 -13.72
C ILE A 192 -14.65 -3.93 -14.29
N PHE A 193 -14.23 -4.92 -15.10
CA PHE A 193 -12.86 -4.94 -15.64
C PHE A 193 -12.61 -3.80 -16.63
N LEU A 194 -13.58 -3.48 -17.49
CA LEU A 194 -13.49 -2.34 -18.41
C LEU A 194 -13.46 -1.00 -17.64
N SER A 195 -14.24 -0.87 -16.59
CA SER A 195 -14.22 0.30 -15.71
C SER A 195 -12.86 0.46 -15.03
N LEU A 196 -12.30 -0.62 -14.49
CA LEU A 196 -10.96 -0.61 -13.89
C LEU A 196 -9.88 -0.22 -14.92
N LEU A 197 -9.92 -0.77 -16.13
CA LEU A 197 -8.97 -0.40 -17.19
C LEU A 197 -9.10 1.09 -17.57
N LYS A 198 -10.32 1.60 -17.74
CA LYS A 198 -10.53 3.03 -18.04
C LYS A 198 -9.97 3.92 -16.92
N GLN A 199 -10.26 3.58 -15.66
CA GLN A 199 -9.79 4.35 -14.51
C GLN A 199 -8.29 4.23 -14.31
N LEU A 200 -7.70 3.05 -14.56
CA LEU A 200 -6.25 2.89 -14.59
C LEU A 200 -5.63 3.80 -15.66
N SER A 201 -6.21 3.85 -16.86
CA SER A 201 -5.75 4.75 -17.91
C SER A 201 -5.82 6.23 -17.48
N SER A 202 -6.90 6.64 -16.82
CA SER A 202 -7.07 8.00 -16.30
C SER A 202 -6.07 8.32 -15.18
N ALA A 203 -5.87 7.40 -14.24
CA ALA A 203 -4.90 7.58 -13.17
C ALA A 203 -3.44 7.61 -13.67
N LEU A 204 -3.13 6.81 -14.69
CA LEU A 204 -1.81 6.81 -15.34
C LEU A 204 -1.55 8.06 -16.21
N ALA A 205 -2.56 8.93 -16.41
CA ALA A 205 -2.34 10.22 -17.07
C ALA A 205 -1.28 11.05 -16.35
N ILE A 206 -1.13 10.87 -15.03
CA ILE A 206 -0.08 11.47 -14.21
C ILE A 206 1.35 11.16 -14.75
N LEU A 207 1.54 10.00 -15.38
CA LEU A 207 2.83 9.61 -15.97
C LEU A 207 3.11 10.30 -17.33
N GLN A 208 2.15 11.03 -17.90
CA GLN A 208 2.33 11.81 -19.11
C GLN A 208 2.89 13.20 -18.80
N ASP A 209 2.58 13.74 -17.62
CA ASP A 209 3.15 14.97 -17.11
C ASP A 209 4.35 14.64 -16.22
N TRP A 210 5.54 15.04 -16.67
CA TRP A 210 6.77 14.81 -15.92
C TRP A 210 6.77 15.55 -14.57
N ARG A 211 6.07 16.69 -14.44
CA ARG A 211 5.95 17.45 -13.19
C ARG A 211 5.13 16.69 -12.16
N GLU A 212 3.98 16.16 -12.58
CA GLU A 212 3.12 15.34 -11.74
C GLU A 212 3.82 14.04 -11.32
N THR A 213 4.51 13.40 -12.27
CA THR A 213 5.33 12.20 -11.97
C THR A 213 6.42 12.50 -10.96
N LEU A 214 7.13 13.63 -11.11
CA LEU A 214 8.14 14.06 -10.15
C LEU A 214 7.51 14.38 -8.78
N LEU A 215 6.35 15.01 -8.75
CA LEU A 215 5.64 15.34 -7.50
C LEU A 215 5.25 14.07 -6.73
N VAL A 216 4.66 13.08 -7.40
CA VAL A 216 4.32 11.78 -6.77
C VAL A 216 5.57 11.04 -6.33
N SER A 217 6.63 11.05 -7.15
CA SER A 217 7.92 10.44 -6.81
C SER A 217 8.56 11.11 -5.60
N PHE A 218 8.54 12.44 -5.55
CA PHE A 218 9.01 13.22 -4.41
C PHE A 218 8.27 12.88 -3.12
N TRP A 219 6.94 12.85 -3.15
CA TRP A 219 6.14 12.46 -1.98
C TRP A 219 6.36 11.00 -1.59
N SER A 220 6.56 10.10 -2.56
CA SER A 220 6.89 8.70 -2.28
C SER A 220 8.26 8.56 -1.62
N PHE A 221 9.27 9.26 -2.14
CA PHE A 221 10.60 9.27 -1.54
C PHE A 221 10.59 9.85 -0.13
N THR A 222 9.94 11.01 0.06
CA THR A 222 9.80 11.67 1.37
C THR A 222 9.08 10.76 2.37
N LEU A 223 8.03 10.07 1.93
CA LEU A 223 7.32 9.10 2.77
C LEU A 223 8.22 7.95 3.22
N TRP A 224 8.98 7.35 2.31
CA TRP A 224 9.85 6.23 2.65
C TRP A 224 11.04 6.66 3.51
N LEU A 225 11.56 7.87 3.30
CA LEU A 225 12.53 8.48 4.19
C LEU A 225 11.92 8.69 5.60
N ALA A 226 10.70 9.20 5.68
CA ALA A 226 9.99 9.35 6.96
C ALA A 226 9.69 8.00 7.64
N ILE A 227 9.53 6.90 6.89
CA ILE A 227 9.34 5.54 7.44
C ILE A 227 10.69 4.93 7.90
N SER A 228 11.80 5.28 7.27
CA SER A 228 13.12 4.76 7.67
C SER A 228 13.58 5.29 9.03
N VAL A 229 13.26 6.54 9.35
CA VAL A 229 13.64 7.17 10.62
C VAL A 229 13.08 6.42 11.85
N PRO A 230 11.79 6.06 11.94
CA PRO A 230 11.27 5.25 13.04
C PRO A 230 11.95 3.90 13.20
N THR A 231 12.34 3.25 12.10
CA THR A 231 13.11 1.98 12.18
C THR A 231 14.40 2.20 12.97
N TYR A 232 15.18 3.21 12.58
CA TYR A 232 16.42 3.58 13.26
C TYR A 232 16.17 3.96 14.73
N LEU A 233 15.17 4.80 14.99
CA LEU A 233 14.81 5.25 16.34
C LEU A 233 14.41 4.08 17.27
N VAL A 234 13.68 3.09 16.75
CA VAL A 234 13.35 1.90 17.54
C VAL A 234 14.61 1.11 17.87
N LEU A 235 15.52 0.91 16.91
CA LEU A 235 16.75 0.15 17.15
C LEU A 235 17.63 0.81 18.22
N ILE A 236 17.84 2.12 18.16
CA ILE A 236 18.59 2.85 19.19
C ILE A 236 17.85 2.93 20.53
N ALA A 237 16.52 2.83 20.55
CA ALA A 237 15.75 2.76 21.80
C ALA A 237 16.12 1.54 22.64
N PHE A 238 16.59 0.47 22.01
CA PHE A 238 17.11 -0.74 22.67
C PHE A 238 18.63 -0.73 22.83
N ASN A 239 19.27 0.44 22.71
CA ASN A 239 20.72 0.64 22.84
C ASN A 239 21.54 -0.19 21.84
N LEU A 240 20.99 -0.47 20.65
CA LEU A 240 21.79 -1.09 19.60
C LEU A 240 22.73 -0.06 18.99
N ASP A 241 24.00 -0.42 18.94
CA ASP A 241 24.99 0.28 18.13
C ASP A 241 24.82 -0.19 16.69
N ILE A 242 24.09 0.61 15.90
CA ILE A 242 23.65 0.20 14.56
C ILE A 242 23.77 1.38 13.58
N SER A 243 24.25 1.08 12.38
CA SER A 243 24.35 2.08 11.32
C SER A 243 22.98 2.37 10.68
N VAL A 244 22.88 3.50 9.99
CA VAL A 244 21.71 3.80 9.16
C VAL A 244 21.53 2.74 8.07
N SER A 245 22.63 2.24 7.49
CA SER A 245 22.62 1.18 6.49
C SER A 245 22.01 -0.11 7.03
N ASP A 246 22.42 -0.53 8.24
CA ASP A 246 21.83 -1.70 8.92
C ASP A 246 20.33 -1.51 9.17
N SER A 247 19.91 -0.31 9.58
CA SER A 247 18.50 -0.03 9.81
C SER A 247 17.65 -0.10 8.53
N LEU A 248 18.18 0.36 7.41
CA LEU A 248 17.55 0.23 6.10
C LEU A 248 17.46 -1.23 5.63
N PHE A 249 18.48 -2.03 5.93
CA PHE A 249 18.48 -3.48 5.69
C PHE A 249 17.32 -4.15 6.48
N ILE A 250 17.24 -3.90 7.79
CA ILE A 250 16.18 -4.42 8.65
C ILE A 250 14.78 -3.96 8.16
N MET A 251 14.65 -2.66 7.81
CA MET A 251 13.40 -2.12 7.26
C MET A 251 12.98 -2.85 5.97
N GLY A 252 13.92 -3.15 5.09
CA GLY A 252 13.66 -3.90 3.85
C GLY A 252 13.00 -5.25 4.15
N PHE A 253 13.56 -6.04 5.05
CA PHE A 253 13.00 -7.33 5.46
C PHE A 253 11.63 -7.18 6.13
N ALA A 254 11.48 -6.22 7.03
CA ALA A 254 10.22 -5.94 7.73
C ALA A 254 9.09 -5.58 6.74
N VAL A 255 9.36 -4.72 5.76
CA VAL A 255 8.36 -4.28 4.78
C VAL A 255 8.05 -5.38 3.78
N VAL A 256 9.04 -6.08 3.23
CA VAL A 256 8.82 -7.18 2.28
C VAL A 256 8.01 -8.30 2.94
N SER A 257 8.32 -8.66 4.19
CA SER A 257 7.58 -9.69 4.93
C SER A 257 6.11 -9.31 5.17
N SER A 258 5.81 -8.01 5.25
CA SER A 258 4.44 -7.52 5.43
C SER A 258 3.53 -7.80 4.22
N VAL A 259 4.07 -8.24 3.08
CA VAL A 259 3.29 -8.70 1.91
C VAL A 259 2.55 -10.02 2.22
N VAL A 260 3.06 -10.82 3.17
CA VAL A 260 2.40 -12.06 3.59
C VAL A 260 1.05 -11.75 4.24
N PRO A 261 -0.07 -12.27 3.71
CA PRO A 261 -1.41 -11.89 4.15
C PRO A 261 -1.79 -12.60 5.46
N THR A 262 -1.21 -12.16 6.57
CA THR A 262 -1.57 -12.66 7.92
C THR A 262 -2.31 -11.56 8.71
N PRO A 263 -3.26 -11.92 9.60
CA PRO A 263 -3.90 -10.98 10.52
C PRO A 263 -2.90 -10.25 11.42
N GLY A 264 -3.36 -9.19 12.09
CA GLY A 264 -2.50 -8.40 12.97
C GLY A 264 -1.49 -7.56 12.20
N GLY A 265 -1.84 -7.02 11.01
CA GLY A 265 -0.90 -6.22 10.21
C GLY A 265 0.32 -7.03 9.72
N ALA A 266 0.12 -8.31 9.40
CA ALA A 266 1.17 -9.27 9.07
C ALA A 266 2.11 -9.60 10.26
N ALA A 267 1.64 -9.48 11.50
CA ALA A 267 2.44 -9.57 12.73
C ALA A 267 3.43 -10.74 12.74
N GLY A 268 2.97 -11.97 12.46
CA GLY A 268 3.84 -13.14 12.48
C GLY A 268 5.01 -13.04 11.51
N ALA A 269 4.73 -12.76 10.23
CA ALA A 269 5.74 -12.63 9.19
C ALA A 269 6.66 -11.43 9.45
N PHE A 270 6.09 -10.29 9.85
CA PHE A 270 6.83 -9.08 10.19
C PHE A 270 7.80 -9.33 11.34
N HIS A 271 7.31 -9.92 12.47
CA HIS A 271 8.15 -10.17 13.63
C HIS A 271 9.28 -11.15 13.30
N THR A 272 8.97 -12.24 12.61
CA THR A 272 9.99 -13.25 12.25
C THR A 272 11.06 -12.66 11.33
N ALA A 273 10.68 -11.95 10.27
CA ALA A 273 11.63 -11.38 9.33
C ALA A 273 12.47 -10.24 9.96
N THR A 274 11.84 -9.40 10.78
CA THR A 274 12.55 -8.33 11.50
C THR A 274 13.53 -8.91 12.50
N ALA A 275 13.13 -9.87 13.33
CA ALA A 275 14.02 -10.52 14.29
C ALA A 275 15.16 -11.26 13.58
N ALA A 276 14.87 -12.00 12.49
CA ALA A 276 15.88 -12.70 11.71
C ALA A 276 16.90 -11.73 11.09
N SER A 277 16.48 -10.59 10.56
CA SER A 277 17.39 -9.58 9.99
C SER A 277 18.27 -8.94 11.07
N ILE A 278 17.74 -8.71 12.28
CA ILE A 278 18.52 -8.22 13.43
C ILE A 278 19.56 -9.27 13.85
N LEU A 279 19.17 -10.54 13.98
CA LEU A 279 20.07 -11.64 14.35
C LEU A 279 21.13 -11.93 13.27
N PHE A 280 20.79 -11.68 12.01
CA PHE A 280 21.77 -11.74 10.92
C PHE A 280 22.89 -10.73 11.12
N LEU A 281 22.54 -9.50 11.51
CA LEU A 281 23.51 -8.42 11.76
C LEU A 281 24.21 -8.52 13.11
N ARG A 282 23.55 -9.08 14.12
CA ARG A 282 24.01 -9.14 15.52
C ARG A 282 23.96 -10.59 16.02
N GLN A 283 24.93 -11.40 15.56
CA GLN A 283 24.98 -12.85 15.78
C GLN A 283 24.98 -13.25 17.26
N ASN A 284 25.48 -12.39 18.15
CA ASN A 284 25.57 -12.66 19.59
C ASN A 284 24.33 -12.15 20.38
N MET A 285 23.31 -11.62 19.66
CA MET A 285 22.08 -11.16 20.31
C MET A 285 21.18 -12.34 20.66
N ARG A 286 20.48 -12.25 21.79
CA ARG A 286 19.46 -13.23 22.17
C ARG A 286 18.24 -13.08 21.28
N VAL A 287 17.56 -14.19 21.02
CA VAL A 287 16.35 -14.21 20.18
C VAL A 287 15.23 -13.39 20.82
N GLU A 288 15.13 -13.39 22.15
CA GLU A 288 14.14 -12.64 22.94
C GLU A 288 14.31 -11.12 22.75
N ASP A 289 15.55 -10.63 22.73
CA ASP A 289 15.84 -9.21 22.51
C ASP A 289 15.47 -8.79 21.09
N ALA A 290 15.82 -9.59 20.08
CA ALA A 290 15.43 -9.35 18.69
C ALA A 290 13.92 -9.40 18.50
N ALA A 291 13.23 -10.32 19.18
CA ALA A 291 11.78 -10.42 19.17
C ALA A 291 11.12 -9.20 19.84
N ALA A 292 11.66 -8.74 20.97
CA ALA A 292 11.17 -7.54 21.65
C ALA A 292 11.26 -6.31 20.76
N ILE A 293 12.38 -6.12 20.04
CA ILE A 293 12.56 -5.03 19.09
C ILE A 293 11.55 -5.13 17.95
N ALA A 294 11.36 -6.32 17.37
CA ALA A 294 10.40 -6.53 16.28
C ALA A 294 8.97 -6.22 16.71
N ILE A 295 8.56 -6.61 17.92
CA ILE A 295 7.25 -6.29 18.50
C ILE A 295 7.10 -4.78 18.71
N ALA A 296 8.10 -4.13 19.33
CA ALA A 296 8.09 -2.69 19.54
C ALA A 296 7.97 -1.92 18.21
N MET A 297 8.74 -2.33 17.19
CA MET A 297 8.71 -1.74 15.85
C MET A 297 7.33 -1.87 15.22
N HIS A 298 6.71 -3.04 15.30
CA HIS A 298 5.38 -3.29 14.76
C HIS A 298 4.31 -2.42 15.45
N LEU A 299 4.38 -2.31 16.78
CA LEU A 299 3.48 -1.47 17.55
C LEU A 299 3.65 0.02 17.20
N VAL A 300 4.89 0.50 17.09
CA VAL A 300 5.19 1.87 16.69
C VAL A 300 4.60 2.20 15.31
N TYR A 301 4.69 1.28 14.36
CA TYR A 301 4.15 1.50 13.02
C TYR A 301 2.62 1.56 12.97
N PHE A 302 1.93 0.78 13.80
CA PHE A 302 0.47 0.69 13.74
C PHE A 302 -0.26 1.49 14.82
N ALA A 303 0.37 1.78 15.97
CA ALA A 303 -0.30 2.49 17.07
C ALA A 303 -0.96 3.82 16.66
N PRO A 304 -0.31 4.70 15.89
CA PRO A 304 -0.97 5.92 15.44
C PRO A 304 -2.18 5.66 14.55
N ALA A 305 -2.10 4.70 13.64
CA ALA A 305 -3.24 4.35 12.80
C ALA A 305 -4.41 3.78 13.60
N ILE A 306 -4.12 3.00 14.63
CA ILE A 306 -5.17 2.47 15.53
C ILE A 306 -5.85 3.62 16.27
N VAL A 307 -5.09 4.54 16.86
CA VAL A 307 -5.64 5.67 17.61
C VAL A 307 -6.48 6.57 16.71
N PHE A 308 -5.92 7.06 15.61
CA PHE A 308 -6.66 7.92 14.68
C PHE A 308 -7.76 7.18 13.95
N GLY A 309 -7.50 5.93 13.54
CA GLY A 309 -8.46 5.10 12.84
C GLY A 309 -9.70 4.79 13.68
N LEU A 310 -9.54 4.43 14.94
CA LEU A 310 -10.65 4.23 15.87
C LEU A 310 -11.41 5.54 16.14
N TYR A 311 -10.68 6.66 16.29
CA TYR A 311 -11.31 7.97 16.44
C TYR A 311 -12.20 8.31 15.25
N TYR A 312 -11.68 8.23 14.02
CA TYR A 312 -12.46 8.52 12.82
C TYR A 312 -13.54 7.48 12.51
N PHE A 313 -13.33 6.24 12.91
CA PHE A 313 -14.36 5.20 12.83
C PHE A 313 -15.55 5.52 13.75
N ALA A 314 -15.26 5.88 15.00
CA ALA A 314 -16.29 6.17 16.00
C ALA A 314 -17.08 7.46 15.71
N HIS A 315 -16.43 8.48 15.09
CA HIS A 315 -17.02 9.79 14.80
C HIS A 315 -17.35 9.96 13.31
N GLY A 316 -17.39 8.88 12.53
CA GLY A 316 -17.49 8.92 11.08
C GLY A 316 -18.90 9.03 10.51
N ASP A 317 -19.97 9.11 11.29
CA ASP A 317 -21.40 9.18 10.86
C ASP A 317 -21.75 8.21 9.71
N ILE A 318 -21.10 7.05 9.66
CA ILE A 318 -21.28 6.09 8.58
C ILE A 318 -22.33 5.07 8.97
N SER A 319 -23.48 5.12 8.30
CA SER A 319 -24.54 4.14 8.47
C SER A 319 -24.37 2.95 7.52
N ILE A 320 -24.75 1.75 7.99
CA ILE A 320 -24.82 0.53 7.15
C ILE A 320 -25.77 0.72 5.97
N GLN A 321 -26.79 1.58 6.12
CA GLN A 321 -27.72 1.95 5.05
C GLN A 321 -26.99 2.68 3.92
N ARG A 322 -26.06 3.60 4.23
CA ARG A 322 -25.26 4.32 3.25
C ARG A 322 -24.30 3.40 2.50
N PHE A 323 -23.75 2.42 3.20
CA PHE A 323 -22.94 1.36 2.56
C PHE A 323 -23.76 0.54 1.56
N ARG A 324 -24.98 0.13 1.93
CA ARG A 324 -25.91 -0.59 1.02
C ARG A 324 -26.34 0.28 -0.16
N SER A 325 -26.61 1.57 0.06
CA SER A 325 -27.02 2.49 -1.03
C SER A 325 -25.91 2.74 -2.04
N LEU A 326 -24.63 2.77 -1.62
CA LEU A 326 -23.49 2.89 -2.55
C LEU A 326 -23.36 1.65 -3.44
N LEU A 327 -23.55 0.47 -2.88
CA LEU A 327 -23.59 -0.77 -3.67
C LEU A 327 -24.75 -0.81 -4.65
N SER A 328 -25.92 -0.29 -4.28
CA SER A 328 -27.09 -0.23 -5.15
C SER A 328 -27.04 0.92 -6.16
N SER A 329 -26.45 2.07 -5.82
CA SER A 329 -26.28 3.19 -6.74
C SER A 329 -25.20 2.93 -7.80
N GLU A 330 -24.14 2.20 -7.46
CA GLU A 330 -23.16 1.76 -8.44
C GLU A 330 -23.81 0.79 -9.45
N HIS A 331 -24.76 -0.02 -9.02
CA HIS A 331 -25.59 -0.85 -9.91
C HIS A 331 -26.58 -0.05 -10.76
N ALA A 332 -27.24 0.98 -10.19
CA ALA A 332 -28.19 1.81 -10.91
C ALA A 332 -27.49 2.69 -11.99
N VAL A 333 -26.32 3.24 -11.70
CA VAL A 333 -25.51 3.99 -12.69
C VAL A 333 -24.98 3.06 -13.79
N GLU A 334 -24.63 1.82 -13.47
CA GLU A 334 -24.24 0.82 -14.46
C GLU A 334 -25.43 0.41 -15.35
N GLU A 335 -26.67 0.34 -14.83
CA GLU A 335 -27.86 0.08 -15.62
C GLU A 335 -28.21 1.25 -16.55
N ILE A 336 -28.17 2.50 -16.08
CA ILE A 336 -28.45 3.69 -16.89
C ILE A 336 -27.43 3.87 -18.02
N GLU A 337 -26.13 3.66 -17.76
CA GLU A 337 -25.09 3.68 -18.81
C GLU A 337 -25.24 2.50 -19.81
N SER A 338 -25.87 1.40 -19.41
CA SER A 338 -26.08 0.24 -20.28
C SER A 338 -27.31 0.36 -21.18
N ASP A 339 -28.32 1.11 -20.75
CA ASP A 339 -29.58 1.33 -21.48
C ASP A 339 -29.59 2.61 -22.33
N SER A 340 -28.54 3.44 -22.27
CA SER A 340 -28.42 4.56 -23.21
C SER A 340 -28.17 4.01 -24.61
N PRO A 341 -29.13 4.10 -25.54
CA PRO A 341 -28.95 3.68 -26.91
C PRO A 341 -27.84 4.55 -27.53
N ASN A 342 -26.94 3.92 -28.29
CA ASN A 342 -25.92 4.56 -29.10
C ASN A 342 -26.47 5.79 -29.82
N THR A 343 -26.23 6.99 -29.32
CA THR A 343 -26.68 8.25 -29.92
C THR A 343 -25.70 8.69 -31.04
N GLU A 344 -25.00 7.75 -31.68
CA GLU A 344 -24.10 8.04 -32.79
C GLU A 344 -24.72 7.78 -34.20
N SER A 345 -26.04 7.49 -34.28
CA SER A 345 -26.60 7.22 -35.60
C SER A 345 -27.89 8.01 -35.85
N LYS A 346 -27.86 9.34 -35.82
CA LYS A 346 -28.88 10.18 -36.48
C LYS A 346 -28.46 11.66 -36.51
N VAL A 347 -27.40 11.95 -37.23
CA VAL A 347 -27.24 13.24 -37.89
C VAL A 347 -27.18 12.96 -39.39
N GLN A 348 -28.33 12.57 -39.95
CA GLN A 348 -28.59 12.79 -41.38
C GLN A 348 -29.45 14.08 -41.43
N GLY A 349 -28.76 15.16 -41.83
CA GLY A 349 -29.44 16.42 -42.12
C GLY A 349 -30.45 16.27 -43.28
N PRO A 350 -31.50 17.10 -43.32
CA PRO A 350 -32.49 17.04 -44.36
C PRO A 350 -31.92 17.49 -45.70
N ARG A 351 -32.00 16.63 -46.72
CA ARG A 351 -31.83 17.04 -48.12
C ARG A 351 -32.91 18.01 -48.51
N SER A 352 -32.57 19.29 -48.70
CA SER A 352 -33.41 20.24 -49.35
C SER A 352 -33.61 19.80 -50.81
N LYS A 353 -34.87 19.39 -51.15
CA LYS A 353 -35.35 19.43 -52.55
C LYS A 353 -35.54 20.90 -52.92
N VAL A 354 -34.78 21.37 -53.87
CA VAL A 354 -35.15 22.56 -54.68
C VAL A 354 -35.70 22.02 -55.97
N GLU A 355 -37.00 22.16 -56.11
CA GLU A 355 -37.67 22.15 -57.42
C GLU A 355 -37.83 23.60 -57.86
N GLY A 356 -37.54 23.85 -59.14
CA GLY A 356 -37.79 25.06 -59.83
C GLY A 356 -36.81 25.26 -60.96
#